data_7800743038f2e1c20e4955586293f581
#
_entry.id   7800743038f2e1c20e4955586293f581
#
_cell.length_a   1.000
_cell.length_b   1.000
_cell.length_c   1.000
_cell.angle_alpha   90.00
_cell.angle_beta   90.00
_cell.angle_gamma   90.00
#
_symmetry.space_group_name_H-M   'P 1'
#
loop_
_entity.id
_entity.type
_entity.pdbx_description
1 polymer ?
#
loop_
_entity_poly.entity_id
_entity_poly.type
_entity_poly.pdbx_seq_one_letter_code
_entity_poly.pdbx_strand_id
1 'polypeptide(L)'
;NRLAEEVGIPPQNAFVLSNGSVLELDSESAKITGNVQAGQVLVDGLGVGDVGNIVLRDRKHLAQDGLIIIVTTIDNEKREIASKPDVISRGFVYVREAEQLIEGIKQVSTEAVESSLSRRNVDWSMMKNNIKSSVARYIYETTKRNPMILPIIEEV
;
A
#
# COMPACT_ATOMS: atom_id res chain seq x y z
N ASN A 1 -30.66 -16.22 16.60
CA ASN A 1 -31.59 -16.88 17.59
C ASN A 1 -32.71 -17.69 16.94
N ARG A 2 -33.12 -17.35 15.71
CA ARG A 2 -34.20 -18.05 15.00
C ARG A 2 -33.99 -19.59 14.91
N LEU A 3 -32.75 -20.01 14.59
CA LEU A 3 -32.42 -21.44 14.54
C LEU A 3 -32.54 -22.13 15.90
N ALA A 4 -32.23 -21.46 16.98
CA ALA A 4 -32.36 -21.97 18.33
C ALA A 4 -33.84 -22.24 18.68
N GLU A 5 -34.73 -21.30 18.34
CA GLU A 5 -36.15 -21.41 18.53
C GLU A 5 -36.75 -22.59 17.72
N GLU A 6 -36.31 -22.77 16.47
CA GLU A 6 -36.74 -23.88 15.58
C GLU A 6 -36.41 -25.28 16.16
N VAL A 7 -35.33 -25.38 16.96
CA VAL A 7 -34.95 -26.64 17.65
C VAL A 7 -35.38 -26.67 19.12
N GLY A 8 -36.24 -25.74 19.55
CA GLY A 8 -36.87 -25.76 20.88
C GLY A 8 -35.96 -25.20 21.99
N ILE A 9 -34.88 -24.46 21.66
CA ILE A 9 -34.05 -23.75 22.65
C ILE A 9 -34.67 -22.39 22.94
N PRO A 10 -35.01 -22.08 24.19
CA PRO A 10 -35.55 -20.77 24.55
C PRO A 10 -34.57 -19.62 24.20
N PRO A 11 -35.02 -18.47 23.69
CA PRO A 11 -34.16 -17.35 23.26
C PRO A 11 -33.15 -16.88 24.31
N GLN A 12 -33.53 -16.92 25.59
CA GLN A 12 -32.67 -16.57 26.72
C GLN A 12 -31.49 -17.53 26.93
N ASN A 13 -31.54 -18.71 26.38
CA ASN A 13 -30.48 -19.73 26.46
C ASN A 13 -29.61 -19.79 25.19
N ALA A 14 -29.88 -18.91 24.22
CA ALA A 14 -29.11 -18.78 22.98
C ALA A 14 -28.22 -17.57 23.00
N PHE A 15 -26.92 -17.78 23.15
CA PHE A 15 -25.92 -16.73 23.21
C PHE A 15 -25.16 -16.64 21.89
N VAL A 16 -25.15 -15.45 21.28
CA VAL A 16 -24.30 -15.13 20.12
C VAL A 16 -23.13 -14.32 20.61
N LEU A 17 -21.94 -14.90 20.60
CA LEU A 17 -20.72 -14.29 21.12
C LEU A 17 -19.82 -13.85 19.96
N SER A 18 -19.20 -12.69 20.14
CA SER A 18 -18.07 -12.25 19.32
C SER A 18 -16.75 -12.77 19.90
N ASN A 19 -15.70 -12.82 19.07
CA ASN A 19 -14.35 -13.12 19.58
C ASN A 19 -13.98 -12.13 20.69
N GLY A 20 -13.55 -12.68 21.83
CA GLY A 20 -13.21 -11.90 23.01
C GLY A 20 -14.36 -11.71 24.02
N SER A 21 -15.61 -12.03 23.67
CA SER A 21 -16.69 -11.99 24.66
C SER A 21 -16.50 -13.07 25.74
N VAL A 22 -16.70 -12.69 26.99
CA VAL A 22 -16.66 -13.60 28.16
C VAL A 22 -18.06 -13.98 28.53
N LEU A 23 -18.37 -15.27 28.43
CA LEU A 23 -19.63 -15.86 28.92
C LEU A 23 -19.37 -16.57 30.25
N GLU A 24 -20.04 -16.12 31.29
CA GLU A 24 -20.04 -16.75 32.60
C GLU A 24 -21.25 -17.66 32.73
N LEU A 25 -21.01 -18.91 33.13
CA LEU A 25 -22.02 -19.94 33.28
C LEU A 25 -21.98 -20.50 34.69
N ASP A 26 -23.14 -20.64 35.32
CA ASP A 26 -23.34 -21.41 36.55
C ASP A 26 -24.49 -22.37 36.38
N SER A 27 -24.87 -23.06 37.48
CA SER A 27 -25.96 -24.05 37.43
C SER A 27 -27.35 -23.45 37.18
N GLU A 28 -27.53 -22.15 37.36
CA GLU A 28 -28.79 -21.44 37.29
C GLU A 28 -28.86 -20.37 36.22
N SER A 29 -27.70 -19.85 35.80
CA SER A 29 -27.62 -18.70 34.89
C SER A 29 -26.47 -18.75 33.88
N ALA A 30 -26.69 -17.99 32.80
CA ALA A 30 -25.66 -17.68 31.81
C ALA A 30 -25.72 -16.20 31.44
N LYS A 31 -24.60 -15.50 31.51
CA LYS A 31 -24.55 -14.06 31.20
C LYS A 31 -23.22 -13.64 30.55
N ILE A 32 -23.29 -12.66 29.67
CA ILE A 32 -22.08 -12.02 29.12
C ILE A 32 -21.58 -11.01 30.14
N THR A 33 -20.39 -11.24 30.71
CA THR A 33 -19.84 -10.44 31.81
C THR A 33 -18.76 -9.45 31.41
N GLY A 34 -18.21 -9.58 30.20
CA GLY A 34 -17.17 -8.65 29.75
C GLY A 34 -16.55 -9.06 28.43
N ASN A 35 -15.41 -8.44 28.14
CA ASN A 35 -14.60 -8.77 26.98
C ASN A 35 -13.12 -8.89 27.38
N VAL A 36 -12.41 -9.84 26.79
CA VAL A 36 -10.96 -9.94 26.79
C VAL A 36 -10.41 -9.50 25.44
N GLN A 37 -9.17 -9.10 25.41
CA GLN A 37 -8.52 -8.75 24.14
C GLN A 37 -8.53 -9.96 23.21
N ALA A 38 -9.12 -9.80 22.05
CA ALA A 38 -9.18 -10.80 20.99
C ALA A 38 -8.83 -10.16 19.66
N GLY A 39 -8.27 -10.95 18.76
CA GLY A 39 -7.86 -10.50 17.44
C GLY A 39 -6.48 -10.97 17.06
N GLN A 40 -5.96 -10.41 15.97
CA GLN A 40 -4.62 -10.72 15.51
C GLN A 40 -3.59 -9.93 16.33
N VAL A 41 -2.61 -10.63 16.89
CA VAL A 41 -1.41 -10.01 17.45
C VAL A 41 -0.35 -10.02 16.36
N LEU A 42 0.06 -8.83 15.94
CA LEU A 42 1.09 -8.67 14.91
C LEU A 42 2.46 -8.71 15.57
N VAL A 43 3.38 -9.45 14.93
CA VAL A 43 4.75 -9.62 15.41
C VAL A 43 5.71 -9.19 14.31
N ASP A 44 6.68 -8.34 14.67
CA ASP A 44 7.76 -7.91 13.77
C ASP A 44 9.10 -8.06 14.48
N GLY A 45 9.82 -9.13 14.12
CA GLY A 45 11.10 -9.46 14.76
C GLY A 45 10.96 -9.63 16.28
N LEU A 46 11.60 -8.76 17.05
CA LEU A 46 11.53 -8.74 18.52
C LEU A 46 10.35 -7.94 19.07
N GLY A 47 9.62 -7.22 18.23
CA GLY A 47 8.44 -6.42 18.61
C GLY A 47 7.15 -7.23 18.55
N VAL A 48 6.41 -7.25 19.65
CA VAL A 48 5.09 -7.88 19.74
C VAL A 48 4.04 -6.80 19.95
N GLY A 49 3.06 -6.73 19.07
CA GLY A 49 1.85 -5.90 19.25
C GLY A 49 1.92 -4.47 18.70
N ASP A 50 3.08 -3.86 18.57
CA ASP A 50 3.22 -2.47 18.07
C ASP A 50 3.99 -2.39 16.75
N VAL A 51 3.48 -3.06 15.74
CA VAL A 51 3.95 -2.82 14.37
C VAL A 51 3.16 -1.64 13.83
N GLY A 52 3.83 -0.48 13.63
CA GLY A 52 3.17 0.74 13.19
C GLY A 52 2.32 0.52 11.94
N ASN A 53 1.10 1.04 11.96
CA ASN A 53 0.12 0.88 10.87
C ASN A 53 0.67 1.27 9.48
N ILE A 54 1.62 2.20 9.43
CA ILE A 54 2.29 2.64 8.19
C ILE A 54 3.13 1.50 7.62
N VAL A 55 3.95 0.85 8.45
CA VAL A 55 4.83 -0.26 8.02
C VAL A 55 4.02 -1.43 7.49
N LEU A 56 2.93 -1.79 8.18
CA LEU A 56 2.04 -2.87 7.74
C LEU A 56 1.34 -2.55 6.42
N ARG A 57 0.88 -1.32 6.27
CA ARG A 57 0.27 -0.84 5.03
C ARG A 57 1.26 -0.92 3.87
N ASP A 58 2.49 -0.44 4.08
CA ASP A 58 3.52 -0.44 3.04
C ASP A 58 3.95 -1.87 2.68
N ARG A 59 4.12 -2.77 3.65
CA ARG A 59 4.37 -4.20 3.40
C ARG A 59 3.25 -4.86 2.62
N LYS A 60 1.99 -4.56 2.96
CA LYS A 60 0.82 -5.09 2.23
C LYS A 60 0.80 -4.58 0.80
N HIS A 61 1.05 -3.30 0.58
CA HIS A 61 1.11 -2.68 -0.73
C HIS A 61 2.22 -3.29 -1.60
N LEU A 62 3.43 -3.43 -1.05
CA LEU A 62 4.55 -4.09 -1.72
C LEU A 62 4.24 -5.55 -2.08
N ALA A 63 3.56 -6.28 -1.20
CA ALA A 63 3.21 -7.68 -1.43
C ALA A 63 2.11 -7.85 -2.49
N GLN A 64 1.18 -6.90 -2.62
CA GLN A 64 0.06 -6.98 -3.56
C GLN A 64 0.46 -6.56 -4.97
N ASP A 65 1.07 -5.40 -5.12
CA ASP A 65 1.29 -4.76 -6.43
C ASP A 65 2.76 -4.54 -6.78
N GLY A 66 3.67 -4.78 -5.82
CA GLY A 66 5.10 -4.65 -6.06
C GLY A 66 5.62 -3.21 -5.99
N LEU A 67 6.84 -3.01 -6.51
CA LEU A 67 7.60 -1.77 -6.45
C LEU A 67 8.12 -1.39 -7.84
N ILE A 68 8.06 -0.10 -8.14
CA ILE A 68 8.73 0.54 -9.28
C ILE A 68 9.63 1.65 -8.75
N ILE A 69 10.91 1.59 -9.10
CA ILE A 69 11.90 2.63 -8.83
C ILE A 69 12.18 3.34 -10.15
N ILE A 70 12.15 4.66 -10.15
CA ILE A 70 12.45 5.51 -11.30
C ILE A 70 13.67 6.35 -10.93
N VAL A 71 14.78 6.15 -11.61
CA VAL A 71 16.01 6.91 -11.41
C VAL A 71 16.13 7.91 -12.55
N THR A 72 16.23 9.19 -12.21
CA THR A 72 16.40 10.29 -13.18
C THR A 72 17.61 11.11 -12.81
N THR A 73 18.51 11.32 -13.74
CA THR A 73 19.69 12.15 -13.59
C THR A 73 19.46 13.53 -14.25
N ILE A 74 19.69 14.59 -13.52
CA ILE A 74 19.42 15.96 -13.94
C ILE A 74 20.72 16.79 -13.87
N ASP A 75 21.01 17.52 -14.94
CA ASP A 75 22.00 18.59 -14.94
C ASP A 75 21.32 19.86 -14.40
N ASN A 76 21.65 20.21 -13.15
CA ASN A 76 21.02 21.33 -12.48
C ASN A 76 21.49 22.69 -13.04
N GLU A 77 22.71 22.76 -13.57
CA GLU A 77 23.25 24.00 -14.19
C GLU A 77 22.52 24.29 -15.50
N LYS A 78 22.37 23.30 -16.35
CA LYS A 78 21.68 23.41 -17.63
C LYS A 78 20.16 23.31 -17.52
N ARG A 79 19.66 22.83 -16.38
CA ARG A 79 18.24 22.58 -16.12
C ARG A 79 17.62 21.63 -17.15
N GLU A 80 18.33 20.55 -17.42
CA GLU A 80 17.91 19.53 -18.37
C GLU A 80 18.12 18.11 -17.81
N ILE A 81 17.47 17.14 -18.43
CA ILE A 81 17.66 15.72 -18.10
C ILE A 81 19.00 15.28 -18.70
N ALA A 82 19.95 14.87 -17.83
CA ALA A 82 21.27 14.43 -18.27
C ALA A 82 21.24 13.03 -18.91
N SER A 83 20.33 12.15 -18.48
CA SER A 83 20.14 10.83 -19.06
C SER A 83 18.68 10.41 -18.99
N LYS A 84 18.24 9.57 -19.96
CA LYS A 84 16.88 9.01 -19.91
C LYS A 84 16.62 8.31 -18.58
N PRO A 85 15.40 8.45 -18.02
CA PRO A 85 15.04 7.76 -16.78
C PRO A 85 15.24 6.25 -16.88
N ASP A 86 15.86 5.66 -15.85
CA ASP A 86 15.91 4.21 -15.70
C ASP A 86 14.77 3.72 -14.80
N VAL A 87 14.23 2.54 -15.15
CA VAL A 87 13.07 1.96 -14.47
C VAL A 87 13.37 0.56 -14.00
N ILE A 88 13.33 0.39 -12.67
CA ILE A 88 13.54 -0.90 -12.02
C ILE A 88 12.22 -1.37 -11.44
N SER A 89 11.78 -2.57 -11.82
CA SER A 89 10.55 -3.19 -11.33
C SER A 89 10.88 -4.41 -10.44
N ARG A 90 10.16 -4.54 -9.33
CA ARG A 90 10.20 -5.72 -8.45
C ARG A 90 8.80 -6.10 -8.00
N GLY A 91 8.42 -7.35 -8.26
CA GLY A 91 7.13 -7.90 -7.84
C GLY A 91 5.91 -7.34 -8.57
N PHE A 92 6.08 -6.43 -9.53
CA PHE A 92 4.98 -5.82 -10.28
C PHE A 92 4.75 -6.52 -11.63
N VAL A 93 5.73 -6.46 -12.54
CA VAL A 93 5.66 -7.09 -13.87
C VAL A 93 6.96 -7.82 -14.19
N TYR A 94 6.87 -8.82 -15.05
CA TYR A 94 8.05 -9.44 -15.64
C TYR A 94 8.55 -8.55 -16.77
N VAL A 95 9.69 -7.88 -16.53
CA VAL A 95 10.19 -6.80 -17.39
C VAL A 95 10.35 -7.22 -18.87
N ARG A 96 10.74 -8.47 -19.13
CA ARG A 96 10.92 -8.97 -20.51
C ARG A 96 9.62 -9.03 -21.33
N GLU A 97 8.46 -9.10 -20.65
CA GLU A 97 7.14 -9.18 -21.30
C GLU A 97 6.40 -7.83 -21.26
N ALA A 98 7.00 -6.83 -20.63
CA ALA A 98 6.38 -5.53 -20.36
C ALA A 98 7.17 -4.35 -20.95
N GLU A 99 7.92 -4.55 -22.04
CA GLU A 99 8.77 -3.49 -22.63
C GLU A 99 8.00 -2.22 -22.97
N GLN A 100 6.81 -2.36 -23.55
CA GLN A 100 5.96 -1.20 -23.91
C GLN A 100 5.52 -0.42 -22.67
N LEU A 101 5.18 -1.13 -21.60
CA LEU A 101 4.78 -0.49 -20.33
C LEU A 101 5.96 0.25 -19.69
N ILE A 102 7.13 -0.36 -19.69
CA ILE A 102 8.36 0.25 -19.14
C ILE A 102 8.75 1.49 -19.95
N GLU A 103 8.69 1.42 -21.28
CA GLU A 103 9.00 2.58 -22.14
C GLU A 103 7.98 3.71 -21.93
N GLY A 104 6.69 3.38 -21.78
CA GLY A 104 5.68 4.38 -21.43
C GLY A 104 5.90 5.02 -20.05
N ILE A 105 6.37 4.25 -19.05
CA ILE A 105 6.74 4.80 -17.73
C ILE A 105 7.92 5.77 -17.88
N LYS A 106 8.94 5.43 -18.67
CA LYS A 106 10.10 6.32 -18.95
C LYS A 106 9.65 7.62 -19.60
N GLN A 107 8.79 7.53 -20.62
CA GLN A 107 8.25 8.71 -21.29
C GLN A 107 7.48 9.63 -20.36
N VAL A 108 6.51 9.08 -19.60
CA VAL A 108 5.72 9.86 -18.63
C VAL A 108 6.59 10.48 -17.54
N SER A 109 7.65 9.78 -17.12
CA SER A 109 8.63 10.30 -16.16
C SER A 109 9.41 11.48 -16.74
N THR A 110 9.87 11.36 -17.99
CA THR A 110 10.55 12.44 -18.71
C THR A 110 9.69 13.68 -18.79
N GLU A 111 8.45 13.56 -19.25
CA GLU A 111 7.49 14.68 -19.34
C GLU A 111 7.23 15.34 -17.99
N ALA A 112 7.10 14.55 -16.91
CA ALA A 112 6.90 15.07 -15.56
C ALA A 112 8.12 15.86 -15.04
N VAL A 113 9.34 15.42 -15.36
CA VAL A 113 10.57 16.12 -15.01
C VAL A 113 10.69 17.40 -15.80
N GLU A 114 10.55 17.37 -17.13
CA GLU A 114 10.63 18.55 -18.01
C GLU A 114 9.62 19.62 -17.59
N SER A 115 8.37 19.21 -17.30
CA SER A 115 7.34 20.10 -16.78
C SER A 115 7.73 20.74 -15.44
N SER A 116 8.50 20.05 -14.61
CA SER A 116 8.98 20.57 -13.33
C SER A 116 10.17 21.51 -13.50
N LEU A 117 11.11 21.19 -14.40
CA LEU A 117 12.28 22.00 -14.74
C LEU A 117 11.90 23.33 -15.42
N SER A 118 10.79 23.37 -16.17
CA SER A 118 10.31 24.59 -16.83
C SER A 118 9.80 25.65 -15.84
N ARG A 119 9.56 25.32 -14.58
CA ARG A 119 9.12 26.26 -13.54
C ARG A 119 10.27 27.14 -13.06
N ARG A 120 9.97 28.38 -12.67
CA ARG A 120 10.98 29.36 -12.24
C ARG A 120 11.82 28.88 -11.06
N ASN A 121 11.19 28.22 -10.09
CA ASN A 121 11.85 27.59 -8.94
C ASN A 121 11.65 26.09 -9.01
N VAL A 122 12.73 25.34 -9.03
CA VAL A 122 12.72 23.88 -8.99
C VAL A 122 12.62 23.44 -7.53
N ASP A 123 11.54 22.70 -7.21
CA ASP A 123 11.37 22.05 -5.91
C ASP A 123 11.44 20.53 -6.13
N TRP A 124 12.47 19.91 -5.59
CA TRP A 124 12.74 18.47 -5.70
C TRP A 124 11.62 17.62 -5.12
N SER A 125 11.00 18.06 -4.03
CA SER A 125 9.87 17.34 -3.43
C SER A 125 8.63 17.40 -4.32
N MET A 126 8.35 18.55 -4.91
CA MET A 126 7.28 18.70 -5.89
C MET A 126 7.55 17.90 -7.15
N MET A 127 8.80 17.89 -7.66
CA MET A 127 9.17 17.09 -8.83
C MET A 127 8.99 15.60 -8.57
N LYS A 128 9.47 15.05 -7.43
CA LYS A 128 9.25 13.66 -7.04
C LYS A 128 7.76 13.32 -6.96
N ASN A 129 6.94 14.20 -6.39
CA ASN A 129 5.50 14.01 -6.32
C ASN A 129 4.84 14.05 -7.71
N ASN A 130 5.32 14.91 -8.62
CA ASN A 130 4.82 14.98 -9.99
C ASN A 130 5.12 13.69 -10.76
N ILE A 131 6.36 13.19 -10.69
CA ILE A 131 6.75 11.90 -11.29
C ILE A 131 5.86 10.79 -10.74
N LYS A 132 5.77 10.68 -9.40
CA LYS A 132 4.98 9.65 -8.73
C LYS A 132 3.52 9.66 -9.18
N SER A 133 2.86 10.82 -9.19
CA SER A 133 1.43 10.92 -9.53
C SER A 133 1.16 10.67 -11.02
N SER A 134 2.03 11.16 -11.92
CA SER A 134 1.89 10.95 -13.35
C SER A 134 2.08 9.48 -13.72
N VAL A 135 3.11 8.84 -13.18
CA VAL A 135 3.37 7.41 -13.41
C VAL A 135 2.30 6.53 -12.77
N ALA A 136 1.84 6.85 -11.56
CA ALA A 136 0.75 6.09 -10.91
C ALA A 136 -0.51 6.09 -11.77
N ARG A 137 -0.87 7.24 -12.31
CA ARG A 137 -2.04 7.39 -13.20
C ARG A 137 -1.86 6.55 -14.47
N TYR A 138 -0.74 6.67 -15.15
CA TYR A 138 -0.44 5.91 -16.36
C TYR A 138 -0.51 4.39 -16.13
N ILE A 139 0.11 3.90 -15.06
CA ILE A 139 0.10 2.48 -14.71
C ILE A 139 -1.32 2.01 -14.40
N TYR A 140 -2.08 2.79 -13.62
CA TYR A 140 -3.45 2.42 -13.28
C TYR A 140 -4.37 2.40 -14.49
N GLU A 141 -4.25 3.36 -15.40
CA GLU A 141 -5.02 3.39 -16.65
C GLU A 141 -4.72 2.18 -17.52
N THR A 142 -3.46 1.77 -17.60
CA THR A 142 -3.00 0.68 -18.45
C THR A 142 -3.23 -0.71 -17.84
N THR A 143 -3.02 -0.87 -16.53
CA THR A 143 -2.96 -2.19 -15.88
C THR A 143 -4.02 -2.43 -14.81
N LYS A 144 -4.70 -1.39 -14.35
CA LYS A 144 -5.59 -1.38 -13.16
C LYS A 144 -4.89 -1.79 -11.86
N ARG A 145 -3.56 -1.77 -11.82
CA ARG A 145 -2.73 -2.05 -10.65
C ARG A 145 -2.12 -0.76 -10.11
N ASN A 146 -1.72 -0.80 -8.84
CA ASN A 146 -1.20 0.38 -8.15
C ASN A 146 0.08 0.03 -7.37
N PRO A 147 1.22 -0.23 -8.06
CA PRO A 147 2.48 -0.53 -7.39
C PRO A 147 2.99 0.66 -6.57
N MET A 148 3.84 0.38 -5.59
CA MET A 148 4.57 1.45 -4.90
C MET A 148 5.56 2.10 -5.87
N ILE A 149 5.52 3.43 -6.00
CA ILE A 149 6.41 4.18 -6.90
C ILE A 149 7.39 4.99 -6.06
N LEU A 150 8.69 4.78 -6.33
CA LEU A 150 9.79 5.45 -5.66
C LEU A 150 10.64 6.24 -6.67
N PRO A 151 10.40 7.55 -6.84
CA PRO A 151 11.25 8.41 -7.67
C PRO A 151 12.56 8.75 -6.94
N ILE A 152 13.68 8.53 -7.62
CA ILE A 152 15.03 8.93 -7.22
C ILE A 152 15.52 9.97 -8.21
N ILE A 153 16.00 11.10 -7.73
CA ILE A 153 16.60 12.15 -8.55
C ILE A 153 18.05 12.30 -8.12
N GLU A 154 18.93 12.20 -9.09
CA GLU A 154 20.38 12.40 -8.96
C GLU A 154 20.78 13.68 -9.70
N GLU A 155 21.65 14.46 -9.10
CA GLU A 155 22.19 15.68 -9.69
C GLU A 155 23.62 15.46 -10.19
N VAL A 156 23.95 16.02 -11.34
CA VAL A 156 25.28 16.03 -11.94
C VAL A 156 25.64 17.47 -12.39
#